data_97313dc56ff0eac0a0dce8a681695a23
#
_entry.id   97313dc56ff0eac0a0dce8a681695a23
#
_cell.length_a   1.000
_cell.length_b   1.000
_cell.length_c   1.000
_cell.angle_alpha   90.00
_cell.angle_beta   90.00
_cell.angle_gamma   90.00
#
_symmetry.space_group_name_H-M   'P 1'
#
loop_
_entity.id
_entity.type
_entity.pdbx_description
1 polymer ?
#
loop_
_entity_poly.entity_id
_entity_poly.type
_entity_poly.pdbx_seq_one_letter_code
_entity_poly.pdbx_strand_id
1 'polypeptide(L)'
;MNVKGTEEVPLEWGGKLVFVNSIVGGSIDARFMPAILKGIMSRMEQGPLTGSYARDVRVIVYDGKMHPVDSNEISFMLAGRNAFSEAFKNAGPKILEPIYDVEVFVPSDKMGDVMGDLQGRRAMIMGMSSENGYEKLVAKVPLKEMSSYSTALSSLTGGRASFIMKFASYELVPSDVQDKLINCLLYT
;
A
#
# COMPACT_ATOMS: atom_id res chain seq x y z
N MET A 1 7.74 -10.64 20.97
CA MET A 1 9.13 -10.89 21.41
C MET A 1 10.05 -9.98 20.60
N ASN A 2 10.69 -8.99 21.24
CA ASN A 2 11.72 -8.20 20.58
C ASN A 2 12.97 -9.07 20.39
N VAL A 3 13.23 -9.47 19.16
CA VAL A 3 14.46 -10.18 18.79
C VAL A 3 15.61 -9.18 18.90
N LYS A 4 16.67 -9.55 19.61
CA LYS A 4 17.88 -8.73 19.74
C LYS A 4 18.37 -8.33 18.34
N GLY A 5 18.60 -7.03 18.08
CA GLY A 5 18.99 -6.54 16.76
C GLY A 5 17.83 -6.15 15.84
N THR A 6 16.62 -5.99 16.38
CA THR A 6 15.45 -5.52 15.62
C THR A 6 15.31 -4.02 15.75
N GLU A 7 15.15 -3.34 14.63
CA GLU A 7 14.87 -1.91 14.51
C GLU A 7 13.58 -1.70 13.73
N GLU A 8 12.65 -0.91 14.25
CA GLU A 8 11.46 -0.48 13.52
C GLU A 8 11.69 0.94 12.96
N VAL A 9 11.67 1.05 11.65
CA VAL A 9 11.88 2.30 10.93
C VAL A 9 10.56 2.78 10.36
N PRO A 10 9.99 3.90 10.84
CA PRO A 10 8.82 4.50 10.22
C PRO A 10 9.18 5.01 8.82
N LEU A 11 8.28 4.83 7.86
CA LEU A 11 8.49 5.25 6.47
C LEU A 11 7.80 6.57 6.21
N GLU A 12 8.43 7.47 5.47
CA GLU A 12 7.87 8.78 5.11
C GLU A 12 6.56 8.68 4.30
N TRP A 13 6.43 7.61 3.51
CA TRP A 13 5.22 7.30 2.73
C TRP A 13 4.18 6.45 3.50
N GLY A 14 4.34 6.36 4.81
CA GLY A 14 3.47 5.61 5.72
C GLY A 14 3.81 4.13 5.86
N GLY A 15 3.41 3.55 6.98
CA GLY A 15 3.80 2.21 7.37
C GLY A 15 5.20 2.15 7.96
N LYS A 16 5.76 0.94 8.04
CA LYS A 16 7.08 0.72 8.64
C LYS A 16 7.89 -0.35 7.92
N LEU A 17 9.20 -0.28 8.11
CA LEU A 17 10.15 -1.36 7.85
C LEU A 17 10.60 -1.95 9.20
N VAL A 18 10.51 -3.25 9.35
CA VAL A 18 11.13 -3.97 10.46
C VAL A 18 12.46 -4.55 9.97
N PHE A 19 13.55 -3.93 10.36
CA PHE A 19 14.90 -4.36 10.00
C PHE A 19 15.50 -5.21 11.11
N VAL A 20 16.01 -6.40 10.76
CA VAL A 20 16.57 -7.35 11.72
C VAL A 20 17.98 -7.71 11.31
N ASN A 21 18.94 -7.40 12.18
CA ASN A 21 20.31 -7.90 12.04
C ASN A 21 20.43 -9.26 12.75
N SER A 22 20.57 -10.32 11.98
CA SER A 22 20.77 -11.71 12.43
C SER A 22 22.11 -12.28 12.00
N ILE A 23 23.10 -11.42 11.72
CA ILE A 23 24.44 -11.85 11.36
C ILE A 23 25.10 -12.58 12.53
N VAL A 24 25.66 -13.73 12.24
CA VAL A 24 26.42 -14.57 13.20
C VAL A 24 27.85 -14.75 12.70
N GLY A 25 28.80 -14.80 13.62
CA GLY A 25 30.21 -15.05 13.29
C GLY A 25 30.97 -13.91 12.61
N GLY A 26 30.35 -12.69 12.53
CA GLY A 26 31.03 -11.52 11.99
C GLY A 26 31.24 -11.55 10.47
N SER A 27 30.38 -12.29 9.73
CA SER A 27 30.44 -12.36 8.26
C SER A 27 30.25 -10.99 7.60
N ILE A 28 29.52 -10.08 8.26
CA ILE A 28 29.41 -8.65 7.93
C ILE A 28 29.72 -7.86 9.20
N ASP A 29 30.62 -6.88 9.10
CA ASP A 29 30.91 -5.93 10.18
C ASP A 29 29.65 -5.06 10.45
N ALA A 30 29.31 -4.90 11.72
CA ALA A 30 28.13 -4.13 12.16
C ALA A 30 28.11 -2.68 11.65
N ARG A 31 29.28 -2.09 11.40
CA ARG A 31 29.40 -0.73 10.84
C ARG A 31 28.75 -0.56 9.47
N PHE A 32 28.55 -1.66 8.72
CA PHE A 32 27.92 -1.62 7.40
C PHE A 32 26.39 -1.78 7.44
N MET A 33 25.80 -2.10 8.60
CA MET A 33 24.34 -2.26 8.72
C MET A 33 23.55 -0.99 8.33
N PRO A 34 23.98 0.22 8.72
CA PRO A 34 23.32 1.45 8.29
C PRO A 34 23.34 1.64 6.76
N ALA A 35 24.44 1.28 6.10
CA ALA A 35 24.54 1.37 4.64
C ALA A 35 23.59 0.38 3.95
N ILE A 36 23.52 -0.87 4.45
CA ILE A 36 22.58 -1.90 3.97
C ILE A 36 21.13 -1.40 4.12
N LEU A 37 20.77 -0.89 5.30
CA LEU A 37 19.45 -0.34 5.58
C LEU A 37 19.10 0.79 4.61
N LYS A 38 20.03 1.73 4.39
CA LYS A 38 19.85 2.82 3.43
C LYS A 38 19.60 2.32 2.01
N GLY A 39 20.32 1.28 1.57
CA GLY A 39 20.10 0.66 0.26
C GLY A 39 18.71 0.02 0.12
N ILE A 40 18.27 -0.69 1.16
CA ILE A 40 16.94 -1.29 1.23
C ILE A 40 15.85 -0.21 1.16
N MET A 41 15.94 0.83 2.00
CA MET A 41 14.97 1.93 2.02
C MET A 41 14.87 2.64 0.67
N SER A 42 16.01 2.95 0.04
CA SER A 42 16.03 3.53 -1.31
C SER A 42 15.31 2.66 -2.34
N ARG A 43 15.42 1.33 -2.22
CA ARG A 43 14.72 0.43 -3.15
C ARG A 43 13.23 0.32 -2.85
N MET A 44 12.85 0.37 -1.56
CA MET A 44 11.45 0.42 -1.15
C MET A 44 10.74 1.67 -1.67
N GLU A 45 11.40 2.81 -1.63
CA GLU A 45 10.92 4.08 -2.15
C GLU A 45 10.72 4.03 -3.67
N GLN A 46 11.64 3.43 -4.41
CA GLN A 46 11.57 3.28 -5.86
C GLN A 46 10.54 2.24 -6.34
N GLY A 47 9.99 1.44 -5.44
CA GLY A 47 9.00 0.43 -5.75
C GLY A 47 9.58 -0.77 -6.52
N PRO A 48 9.98 -1.85 -5.82
CA PRO A 48 10.68 -2.97 -6.43
C PRO A 48 9.85 -3.82 -7.38
N LEU A 49 8.52 -3.70 -7.34
CA LEU A 49 7.60 -4.49 -8.18
C LEU A 49 6.93 -3.65 -9.26
N THR A 50 6.25 -2.59 -8.88
CA THR A 50 5.34 -1.82 -9.76
C THR A 50 5.68 -0.34 -9.84
N GLY A 51 6.80 0.10 -9.27
CA GLY A 51 7.12 1.51 -9.09
C GLY A 51 6.37 2.17 -7.92
N SER A 52 5.49 1.45 -7.25
CA SER A 52 4.79 1.92 -6.06
C SER A 52 5.59 1.63 -4.80
N TYR A 53 5.54 2.53 -3.83
CA TYR A 53 6.25 2.38 -2.55
C TYR A 53 5.98 1.03 -1.88
N ALA A 54 7.05 0.34 -1.44
CA ALA A 54 6.93 -0.84 -0.59
C ALA A 54 6.81 -0.42 0.88
N ARG A 55 5.96 -1.09 1.66
CA ARG A 55 5.73 -0.79 3.07
C ARG A 55 5.34 -2.04 3.86
N ASP A 56 5.42 -1.93 5.18
CA ASP A 56 4.99 -2.97 6.12
C ASP A 56 5.68 -4.32 5.86
N VAL A 57 6.98 -4.27 5.62
CA VAL A 57 7.82 -5.44 5.39
C VAL A 57 8.80 -5.67 6.54
N ARG A 58 9.17 -6.94 6.76
CA ARG A 58 10.27 -7.33 7.62
C ARG A 58 11.42 -7.82 6.77
N VAL A 59 12.60 -7.25 6.98
CA VAL A 59 13.83 -7.64 6.30
C VAL A 59 14.80 -8.19 7.35
N ILE A 60 15.30 -9.39 7.12
CA ILE A 60 16.27 -10.07 7.98
C ILE A 60 17.56 -10.22 7.20
N VAL A 61 18.63 -9.58 7.69
CA VAL A 61 19.99 -9.78 7.18
C VAL A 61 20.64 -10.86 8.03
N TYR A 62 20.78 -12.05 7.47
CA TYR A 62 21.25 -13.23 8.22
C TYR A 62 22.63 -13.74 7.78
N ASP A 63 23.08 -13.35 6.58
CA ASP A 63 24.39 -13.75 6.05
C ASP A 63 24.93 -12.74 5.05
N GLY A 64 26.23 -12.83 4.77
CA GLY A 64 26.94 -12.03 3.77
C GLY A 64 28.42 -12.32 3.78
N LYS A 65 29.16 -11.60 2.93
CA LYS A 65 30.61 -11.76 2.80
C LYS A 65 31.28 -10.40 2.65
N MET A 66 32.33 -10.19 3.39
CA MET A 66 33.26 -9.05 3.23
C MET A 66 34.40 -9.41 2.32
N HIS A 67 34.87 -8.44 1.52
CA HIS A 67 36.10 -8.53 0.77
C HIS A 67 37.13 -7.59 1.40
N PRO A 68 38.40 -8.02 1.61
CA PRO A 68 39.41 -7.22 2.34
C PRO A 68 39.68 -5.82 1.75
N VAL A 69 39.50 -5.65 0.43
CA VAL A 69 39.80 -4.40 -0.28
C VAL A 69 38.57 -3.63 -0.68
N ASP A 70 37.47 -4.32 -1.10
CA ASP A 70 36.33 -3.69 -1.76
C ASP A 70 35.13 -3.46 -0.83
N SER A 71 35.26 -3.86 0.44
CA SER A 71 34.18 -3.65 1.41
C SER A 71 34.16 -2.21 1.93
N ASN A 72 33.20 -1.45 1.45
CA ASN A 72 32.94 -0.08 1.85
C ASN A 72 31.42 0.17 1.94
N GLU A 73 31.02 1.34 2.46
CA GLU A 73 29.61 1.69 2.64
C GLU A 73 28.80 1.66 1.34
N ILE A 74 29.38 2.14 0.23
CA ILE A 74 28.71 2.17 -1.07
C ILE A 74 28.45 0.77 -1.58
N SER A 75 29.44 -0.12 -1.48
CA SER A 75 29.31 -1.52 -1.90
C SER A 75 28.23 -2.24 -1.10
N PHE A 76 28.16 -2.03 0.22
CA PHE A 76 27.11 -2.63 1.06
C PHE A 76 25.74 -2.00 0.85
N MET A 77 25.65 -0.71 0.56
CA MET A 77 24.40 -0.07 0.18
C MET A 77 23.84 -0.68 -1.12
N LEU A 78 24.67 -0.83 -2.14
CA LEU A 78 24.27 -1.45 -3.41
C LEU A 78 23.93 -2.93 -3.25
N ALA A 79 24.70 -3.68 -2.48
CA ALA A 79 24.44 -5.09 -2.18
C ALA A 79 23.08 -5.25 -1.46
N GLY A 80 22.81 -4.45 -0.42
CA GLY A 80 21.53 -4.45 0.29
C GLY A 80 20.35 -4.10 -0.61
N ARG A 81 20.50 -3.10 -1.49
CA ARG A 81 19.50 -2.71 -2.49
C ARG A 81 19.17 -3.86 -3.44
N ASN A 82 20.19 -4.52 -3.99
CA ASN A 82 20.02 -5.59 -4.98
C ASN A 82 19.44 -6.85 -4.33
N ALA A 83 19.98 -7.27 -3.19
CA ALA A 83 19.48 -8.41 -2.43
C ALA A 83 18.01 -8.23 -2.02
N PHE A 84 17.66 -7.04 -1.54
CA PHE A 84 16.26 -6.70 -1.23
C PHE A 84 15.36 -6.81 -2.47
N SER A 85 15.80 -6.29 -3.61
CA SER A 85 15.01 -6.31 -4.86
C SER A 85 14.65 -7.75 -5.28
N GLU A 86 15.61 -8.67 -5.17
CA GLU A 86 15.42 -10.07 -5.51
C GLU A 86 14.56 -10.79 -4.45
N ALA A 87 14.89 -10.62 -3.19
CA ALA A 87 14.12 -11.23 -2.08
C ALA A 87 12.66 -10.76 -2.06
N PHE A 88 12.41 -9.48 -2.31
CA PHE A 88 11.07 -8.91 -2.33
C PHE A 88 10.18 -9.55 -3.41
N LYS A 89 10.71 -9.73 -4.61
CA LYS A 89 9.97 -10.39 -5.71
C LYS A 89 9.58 -11.84 -5.35
N ASN A 90 10.50 -12.55 -4.70
CA ASN A 90 10.31 -13.95 -4.31
C ASN A 90 9.43 -14.13 -3.06
N ALA A 91 9.26 -13.06 -2.26
CA ALA A 91 8.45 -13.09 -1.05
C ALA A 91 6.93 -13.07 -1.29
N GLY A 92 6.48 -13.00 -2.53
CA GLY A 92 5.07 -12.92 -2.88
C GLY A 92 4.41 -11.61 -2.43
N PRO A 93 4.93 -10.46 -2.86
CA PRO A 93 4.41 -9.16 -2.44
C PRO A 93 2.94 -8.97 -2.84
N LYS A 94 2.21 -8.21 -2.02
CA LYS A 94 0.81 -7.89 -2.25
C LYS A 94 0.65 -6.40 -2.56
N ILE A 95 -0.23 -6.08 -3.50
CA ILE A 95 -0.60 -4.70 -3.79
C ILE A 95 -1.66 -4.25 -2.80
N LEU A 96 -1.47 -3.04 -2.29
CA LEU A 96 -2.45 -2.36 -1.46
C LEU A 96 -3.12 -1.25 -2.28
N GLU A 97 -4.43 -1.09 -2.09
CA GLU A 97 -5.19 0.03 -2.65
C GLU A 97 -5.71 0.94 -1.53
N PRO A 98 -5.77 2.26 -1.75
CA PRO A 98 -6.34 3.17 -0.78
C PRO A 98 -7.86 3.03 -0.76
N ILE A 99 -8.41 2.83 0.43
CA ILE A 99 -9.84 2.77 0.70
C ILE A 99 -10.27 4.08 1.34
N TYR A 100 -11.40 4.58 0.89
CA TYR A 100 -12.01 5.81 1.40
C TYR A 100 -13.35 5.51 2.09
N ASP A 101 -13.56 6.14 3.22
CA ASP A 101 -14.89 6.28 3.82
C ASP A 101 -15.64 7.33 2.99
N VAL A 102 -16.76 6.93 2.42
CA VAL A 102 -17.61 7.75 1.56
C VAL A 102 -18.97 7.88 2.21
N GLU A 103 -19.42 9.10 2.43
CA GLU A 103 -20.77 9.40 2.87
C GLU A 103 -21.53 10.06 1.73
N VAL A 104 -22.64 9.48 1.32
CA VAL A 104 -23.47 9.99 0.24
C VAL A 104 -24.81 10.45 0.82
N PHE A 105 -25.20 11.68 0.51
CA PHE A 105 -26.48 12.25 0.88
C PHE A 105 -27.37 12.29 -0.37
N VAL A 106 -28.44 11.51 -0.36
CA VAL A 106 -29.28 11.27 -1.52
C VAL A 106 -30.77 11.36 -1.15
N PRO A 107 -31.63 11.92 -2.00
CA PRO A 107 -33.07 11.86 -1.79
C PRO A 107 -33.56 10.40 -1.73
N SER A 108 -34.54 10.12 -0.86
CA SER A 108 -35.03 8.75 -0.62
C SER A 108 -35.56 8.08 -1.91
N ASP A 109 -36.13 8.86 -2.85
CA ASP A 109 -36.60 8.36 -4.15
C ASP A 109 -35.45 7.86 -5.08
N LYS A 110 -34.20 8.23 -4.81
CA LYS A 110 -33.00 7.87 -5.59
C LYS A 110 -32.04 6.94 -4.90
N MET A 111 -32.35 6.52 -3.69
CA MET A 111 -31.50 5.68 -2.87
C MET A 111 -31.12 4.35 -3.55
N GLY A 112 -32.09 3.67 -4.17
CA GLY A 112 -31.87 2.40 -4.84
C GLY A 112 -30.88 2.50 -6.01
N ASP A 113 -31.01 3.55 -6.83
CA ASP A 113 -30.15 3.80 -7.98
C ASP A 113 -28.69 4.05 -7.51
N VAL A 114 -28.52 4.87 -6.47
CA VAL A 114 -27.19 5.21 -5.92
C VAL A 114 -26.56 4.01 -5.23
N MET A 115 -27.33 3.23 -4.50
CA MET A 115 -26.83 2.00 -3.87
C MET A 115 -26.34 0.98 -4.92
N GLY A 116 -27.09 0.81 -6.00
CA GLY A 116 -26.72 -0.06 -7.11
C GLY A 116 -25.40 0.40 -7.79
N ASP A 117 -25.23 1.70 -8.03
CA ASP A 117 -24.00 2.25 -8.59
C ASP A 117 -22.81 2.03 -7.66
N LEU A 118 -22.96 2.29 -6.35
CA LEU A 118 -21.91 2.05 -5.36
C LEU A 118 -21.50 0.57 -5.27
N GLN A 119 -22.47 -0.35 -5.32
CA GLN A 119 -22.17 -1.79 -5.35
C GLN A 119 -21.38 -2.17 -6.61
N GLY A 120 -21.70 -1.60 -7.76
CA GLY A 120 -20.93 -1.76 -8.99
C GLY A 120 -19.48 -1.22 -8.88
N ARG A 121 -19.23 -0.31 -7.95
CA ARG A 121 -17.90 0.27 -7.64
C ARG A 121 -17.15 -0.46 -6.54
N ARG A 122 -17.48 -1.69 -6.25
CA ARG A 122 -16.86 -2.48 -5.18
C ARG A 122 -17.04 -1.87 -3.79
N ALA A 123 -18.06 -1.02 -3.61
CA ALA A 123 -18.33 -0.40 -2.33
C ALA A 123 -18.82 -1.42 -1.30
N MET A 124 -18.27 -1.35 -0.10
CA MET A 124 -18.79 -2.05 1.07
C MET A 124 -19.70 -1.10 1.85
N ILE A 125 -21.01 -1.34 1.81
CA ILE A 125 -21.99 -0.53 2.54
C ILE A 125 -21.86 -0.82 4.03
N MET A 126 -21.61 0.23 4.82
CA MET A 126 -21.38 0.17 6.27
C MET A 126 -22.62 0.53 7.06
N GLY A 127 -23.51 1.35 6.51
CA GLY A 127 -24.72 1.76 7.18
C GLY A 127 -25.55 2.75 6.36
N MET A 128 -26.78 2.92 6.83
CA MET A 128 -27.74 3.89 6.31
C MET A 128 -28.44 4.60 7.45
N SER A 129 -28.78 5.86 7.25
CA SER A 129 -29.67 6.62 8.13
C SER A 129 -30.55 7.53 7.30
N SER A 130 -31.77 7.78 7.78
CA SER A 130 -32.73 8.68 7.12
C SER A 130 -32.93 9.94 7.94
N GLU A 131 -32.85 11.08 7.31
CA GLU A 131 -33.08 12.36 7.96
C GLU A 131 -33.75 13.36 6.97
N ASN A 132 -34.93 13.89 7.36
CA ASN A 132 -35.63 14.93 6.62
C ASN A 132 -35.88 14.63 5.12
N GLY A 133 -36.18 13.37 4.77
CA GLY A 133 -36.45 12.96 3.39
C GLY A 133 -35.17 12.71 2.54
N TYR A 134 -34.02 12.80 3.17
CA TYR A 134 -32.73 12.39 2.62
C TYR A 134 -32.21 11.14 3.32
N GLU A 135 -31.58 10.30 2.55
CA GLU A 135 -30.84 9.15 3.06
C GLU A 135 -29.34 9.48 3.10
N LYS A 136 -28.70 9.15 4.22
CA LYS A 136 -27.25 9.15 4.34
C LYS A 136 -26.77 7.72 4.21
N LEU A 137 -25.99 7.47 3.17
CA LEU A 137 -25.34 6.17 2.92
C LEU A 137 -23.86 6.27 3.29
N VAL A 138 -23.38 5.35 4.12
CA VAL A 138 -21.98 5.26 4.50
C VAL A 138 -21.38 4.01 3.89
N ALA A 139 -20.28 4.15 3.16
CA ALA A 139 -19.61 3.04 2.48
C ALA A 139 -18.10 3.19 2.51
N LYS A 140 -17.40 2.06 2.41
CA LYS A 140 -15.96 1.99 2.11
C LYS A 140 -15.78 1.68 0.63
N VAL A 141 -15.01 2.52 -0.06
CA VAL A 141 -14.85 2.40 -1.52
C VAL A 141 -13.38 2.55 -1.90
N PRO A 142 -12.84 1.71 -2.79
CA PRO A 142 -11.50 1.91 -3.34
C PRO A 142 -11.42 3.22 -4.14
N LEU A 143 -10.38 4.01 -3.94
CA LEU A 143 -10.21 5.30 -4.60
C LEU A 143 -10.33 5.20 -6.13
N LYS A 144 -9.79 4.15 -6.71
CA LYS A 144 -9.83 3.91 -8.16
C LYS A 144 -11.26 3.87 -8.71
N GLU A 145 -12.20 3.31 -7.94
CA GLU A 145 -13.61 3.18 -8.33
C GLU A 145 -14.39 4.50 -8.20
N MET A 146 -13.81 5.48 -7.49
CA MET A 146 -14.40 6.82 -7.33
C MET A 146 -14.13 7.76 -8.52
N SER A 147 -13.40 7.27 -9.53
CA SER A 147 -13.21 8.03 -10.77
C SER A 147 -14.56 8.35 -11.40
N SER A 148 -14.76 9.64 -11.73
CA SER A 148 -16.01 10.17 -12.32
C SER A 148 -17.28 9.95 -11.49
N TYR A 149 -17.16 9.61 -10.19
CA TYR A 149 -18.32 9.35 -9.33
C TYR A 149 -19.22 10.58 -9.19
N SER A 150 -18.66 11.80 -9.11
CA SER A 150 -19.44 13.03 -9.04
C SER A 150 -20.38 13.21 -10.24
N THR A 151 -19.89 12.88 -11.44
CA THR A 151 -20.70 12.95 -12.67
C THR A 151 -21.80 11.88 -12.68
N ALA A 152 -21.46 10.65 -12.29
CA ALA A 152 -22.43 9.56 -12.21
C ALA A 152 -23.53 9.87 -11.18
N LEU A 153 -23.14 10.30 -9.97
CA LEU A 153 -24.08 10.67 -8.92
C LEU A 153 -25.02 11.80 -9.35
N SER A 154 -24.47 12.83 -9.98
CA SER A 154 -25.27 13.95 -10.51
C SER A 154 -26.26 13.49 -11.57
N SER A 155 -25.85 12.60 -12.47
CA SER A 155 -26.72 12.04 -13.50
C SER A 155 -27.85 11.20 -12.91
N LEU A 156 -27.57 10.33 -11.94
CA LEU A 156 -28.53 9.45 -11.29
C LEU A 156 -29.58 10.21 -10.49
N THR A 157 -29.20 11.34 -9.91
CA THR A 157 -30.04 12.09 -8.95
C THR A 157 -30.55 13.43 -9.46
N GLY A 158 -30.20 13.80 -10.71
CA GLY A 158 -30.48 15.12 -11.25
C GLY A 158 -29.82 16.26 -10.47
N GLY A 159 -28.63 16.02 -9.98
CA GLY A 159 -27.83 16.99 -9.19
C GLY A 159 -28.30 17.18 -7.74
N ARG A 160 -29.26 16.37 -7.25
CA ARG A 160 -29.84 16.51 -5.90
C ARG A 160 -29.08 15.79 -4.81
N ALA A 161 -28.02 15.03 -5.14
CA ALA A 161 -27.20 14.32 -4.18
C ALA A 161 -25.82 14.97 -4.04
N SER A 162 -25.20 14.75 -2.89
CA SER A 162 -23.82 15.15 -2.61
C SER A 162 -23.08 14.03 -1.92
N PHE A 163 -21.75 14.06 -1.95
CA PHE A 163 -20.94 13.12 -1.21
C PHE A 163 -19.69 13.79 -0.63
N ILE A 164 -19.18 13.20 0.44
CA ILE A 164 -17.89 13.52 1.01
C ILE A 164 -17.09 12.23 1.10
N MET A 165 -15.76 12.33 0.99
CA MET A 165 -14.88 11.18 1.11
C MET A 165 -13.65 11.52 1.92
N LYS A 166 -13.22 10.57 2.75
CA LYS A 166 -12.05 10.69 3.60
C LYS A 166 -11.22 9.41 3.51
N PHE A 167 -9.90 9.55 3.42
CA PHE A 167 -9.01 8.39 3.46
C PHE A 167 -9.23 7.59 4.75
N ALA A 168 -9.44 6.29 4.63
CA ALA A 168 -9.63 5.37 5.74
C ALA A 168 -8.40 4.51 6.00
N SER A 169 -7.99 3.71 5.02
CA SER A 169 -6.91 2.74 5.17
C SER A 169 -6.33 2.33 3.82
N TYR A 170 -5.23 1.57 3.88
CA TYR A 170 -4.79 0.75 2.75
C TYR A 170 -5.24 -0.69 2.99
N GLU A 171 -5.86 -1.33 1.99
CA GLU A 171 -6.31 -2.71 2.05
C GLU A 171 -5.77 -3.52 0.87
N LEU A 172 -5.74 -4.84 1.03
CA LEU A 172 -5.26 -5.73 -0.02
C LEU A 172 -6.18 -5.67 -1.24
N VAL A 173 -5.58 -5.51 -2.40
CA VAL A 173 -6.29 -5.64 -3.68
C VAL A 173 -6.70 -7.11 -3.87
N PRO A 174 -7.92 -7.41 -4.34
CA PRO A 174 -8.32 -8.76 -4.75
C PRO A 174 -7.35 -9.37 -5.75
N SER A 175 -7.14 -10.69 -5.68
CA SER A 175 -6.11 -11.37 -6.47
C SER A 175 -6.27 -11.20 -7.99
N ASP A 176 -7.51 -11.23 -8.48
CA ASP A 176 -7.83 -11.03 -9.89
C ASP A 176 -7.51 -9.61 -10.40
N VAL A 177 -7.65 -8.62 -9.53
CA VAL A 177 -7.27 -7.22 -9.81
C VAL A 177 -5.76 -7.04 -9.70
N GLN A 178 -5.11 -7.69 -8.72
CA GLN A 178 -3.66 -7.66 -8.56
C GLN A 178 -2.94 -8.18 -9.80
N ASP A 179 -3.35 -9.32 -10.33
CA ASP A 179 -2.74 -9.92 -11.51
C ASP A 179 -2.86 -9.01 -12.75
N LYS A 180 -4.00 -8.34 -12.92
CA LYS A 180 -4.19 -7.34 -13.99
C LYS A 180 -3.26 -6.14 -13.81
N LEU A 181 -3.11 -5.63 -12.57
CA LEU A 181 -2.24 -4.50 -12.26
C LEU A 181 -0.77 -4.84 -12.52
N ILE A 182 -0.30 -6.00 -12.05
CA ILE A 182 1.07 -6.45 -12.26
C ILE A 182 1.35 -6.61 -13.76
N ASN A 183 0.47 -7.28 -14.49
CA ASN A 183 0.65 -7.47 -15.93
C ASN A 183 0.64 -6.15 -16.70
N CYS A 184 -0.25 -5.21 -16.36
CA CYS A 184 -0.30 -3.90 -17.00
C CYS A 184 0.99 -3.10 -16.80
N LEU A 185 1.60 -3.19 -15.60
CA LEU A 185 2.80 -2.43 -15.24
C LEU A 185 4.12 -3.08 -15.68
N LEU A 186 4.11 -4.37 -15.99
CA LEU A 186 5.30 -5.06 -16.54
C LEU A 186 5.48 -4.83 -18.04
N TYR A 187 4.45 -4.36 -18.75
CA TYR A 187 4.46 -4.13 -20.20
C TYR A 187 4.48 -2.62 -20.59
N THR A 188 4.62 -1.73 -19.59
CA THR A 188 4.84 -0.29 -19.81
C THR A 188 6.29 0.09 -19.50
#